data_908ff4c451d4c3221798dfaf72b171c4
#
_entry.id   908ff4c451d4c3221798dfaf72b171c4
#
_cell.length_a   1.000
_cell.length_b   1.000
_cell.length_c   1.000
_cell.angle_alpha   90.00
_cell.angle_beta   90.00
_cell.angle_gamma   90.00
#
_symmetry.space_group_name_H-M   'P 1'
#
loop_
_entity.id
_entity.type
_entity.pdbx_description
1 polymer ?
#
loop_
_entity_poly.entity_id
_entity_poly.type
_entity_poly.pdbx_seq_one_letter_code
_entity_poly.pdbx_strand_id
1 'polypeptide(L)'
;MNKILNRNLNKVTKETVYIIQKDWKDGGEKIVAEVYVDKNLSLSQKIDKAFMLTNSIDNAWGNNDDVHALYNSRSTSVGDKVKIGDRTFQYLDFGHTEIK
;
A
#
# COMPACT_ATOMS: atom_id res chain seq x y z
N MET A 1 15.53 -14.32 -21.91
CA MET A 1 15.69 -13.30 -20.86
C MET A 1 15.44 -13.93 -19.51
N ASN A 2 16.32 -13.76 -18.58
CA ASN A 2 16.20 -14.42 -17.30
C ASN A 2 15.33 -13.62 -16.33
N LYS A 3 14.92 -14.29 -15.25
CA LYS A 3 14.01 -13.72 -14.26
C LYS A 3 14.61 -12.53 -13.51
N ILE A 4 15.93 -12.50 -13.37
CA ILE A 4 16.61 -11.43 -12.65
C ILE A 4 16.43 -10.10 -13.37
N LEU A 5 16.57 -10.11 -14.67
CA LEU A 5 16.42 -8.91 -15.50
C LEU A 5 14.97 -8.40 -15.44
N ASN A 6 14.00 -9.31 -15.46
CA ASN A 6 12.59 -8.94 -15.35
C ASN A 6 12.28 -8.29 -14.00
N ARG A 7 12.88 -8.81 -12.93
CA ARG A 7 12.73 -8.22 -11.60
C ARG A 7 13.27 -6.80 -11.56
N ASN A 8 14.43 -6.59 -12.15
CA ASN A 8 15.03 -5.25 -12.18
C ASN A 8 14.15 -4.26 -12.93
N LEU A 9 13.57 -4.68 -14.04
CA LEU A 9 12.65 -3.86 -14.80
C LEU A 9 11.41 -3.50 -13.97
N ASN A 10 10.87 -4.44 -13.25
CA ASN A 10 9.71 -4.19 -12.38
C ASN A 10 10.05 -3.16 -11.30
N LYS A 11 11.22 -3.25 -10.69
CA LYS A 11 11.65 -2.28 -9.69
C LYS A 11 11.82 -0.89 -10.26
N VAL A 12 12.30 -0.80 -11.51
CA VAL A 12 12.48 0.49 -12.17
C VAL A 12 11.14 1.15 -12.50
N THR A 13 10.14 0.35 -12.85
CA THR A 13 8.83 0.86 -13.28
C THR A 13 7.84 1.02 -12.14
N LYS A 14 8.16 0.53 -10.95
CA LYS A 14 7.24 0.59 -9.81
C LYS A 14 7.77 1.49 -8.71
N GLU A 15 6.84 2.08 -8.01
CA GLU A 15 7.11 2.93 -6.85
C GLU A 15 6.59 2.22 -5.61
N THR A 16 7.34 2.32 -4.50
CA THR A 16 6.91 1.75 -3.23
C THR A 16 6.06 2.75 -2.47
N VAL A 17 4.89 2.33 -2.05
CA VAL A 17 4.04 3.11 -1.15
C VAL A 17 3.81 2.29 0.11
N TYR A 18 3.50 2.96 1.23
CA TYR A 18 3.43 2.31 2.52
C TYR A 18 2.02 2.42 3.08
N ILE A 19 1.48 1.29 3.55
CA ILE A 19 0.19 1.26 4.24
C ILE A 19 0.44 1.43 5.73
N ILE A 20 -0.29 2.37 6.34
CA ILE A 20 -0.19 2.69 7.77
C ILE A 20 -1.52 2.35 8.41
N GLN A 21 -1.48 1.50 9.42
CA GLN A 21 -2.67 1.11 10.17
C GLN A 21 -2.52 1.45 11.64
N LYS A 22 -3.64 1.73 12.27
CA LYS A 22 -3.68 2.01 13.70
C LYS A 22 -3.57 0.70 14.47
N ASP A 23 -2.71 0.69 15.48
CA ASP A 23 -2.60 -0.43 16.40
C ASP A 23 -3.64 -0.25 17.49
N TRP A 24 -4.59 -1.18 17.55
CA TRP A 24 -5.68 -1.11 18.53
C TRP A 24 -5.20 -1.29 19.98
N LYS A 25 -4.05 -1.94 20.17
CA LYS A 25 -3.56 -2.25 21.53
C LYS A 25 -2.89 -1.07 22.18
N ASP A 26 -2.05 -0.34 21.44
CA ASP A 26 -1.29 0.77 22.03
C ASP A 26 -1.73 2.12 21.49
N GLY A 27 -2.68 2.15 20.55
CA GLY A 27 -3.21 3.39 20.00
C GLY A 27 -2.30 4.10 19.01
N GLY A 28 -1.12 3.55 18.75
CA GLY A 28 -0.18 4.12 17.80
C GLY A 28 -0.47 3.67 16.38
N GLU A 29 0.26 4.26 15.45
CA GLU A 29 0.20 3.87 14.05
C GLU A 29 1.50 3.19 13.65
N LYS A 30 1.43 2.24 12.72
CA LYS A 30 2.63 1.60 12.21
C LYS A 30 2.46 1.28 10.72
N ILE A 31 3.59 1.23 10.04
CA ILE A 31 3.64 0.78 8.65
C ILE A 31 3.49 -0.75 8.65
N VAL A 32 2.45 -1.25 8.00
CA VAL A 32 2.14 -2.69 8.00
C VAL A 32 2.46 -3.36 6.69
N ALA A 33 2.66 -2.59 5.62
CA ALA A 33 2.95 -3.17 4.31
C ALA A 33 3.65 -2.17 3.40
N GLU A 34 4.47 -2.72 2.50
CA GLU A 34 4.96 -2.02 1.33
C GLU A 34 4.13 -2.50 0.14
N VAL A 35 3.68 -1.58 -0.69
CA VAL A 35 2.92 -1.90 -1.89
C VAL A 35 3.64 -1.30 -3.09
N TYR A 36 3.80 -2.10 -4.12
CA TYR A 36 4.51 -1.69 -5.33
C TYR A 36 3.49 -1.33 -6.39
N VAL A 37 3.45 -0.06 -6.78
CA VAL A 37 2.49 0.47 -7.74
C VAL A 37 3.22 1.04 -8.94
N ASP A 38 2.58 1.04 -10.09
CA ASP A 38 3.16 1.56 -11.32
C ASP A 38 3.40 3.07 -11.17
N LYS A 39 4.63 3.50 -11.49
CA LYS A 39 5.01 4.92 -11.44
C LYS A 39 4.18 5.79 -12.38
N ASN A 40 3.68 5.21 -13.45
CA ASN A 40 2.94 5.96 -14.47
C ASN A 40 1.49 6.24 -14.08
N LEU A 41 1.01 5.61 -13.02
CA LEU A 41 -0.34 5.90 -12.52
C LEU A 41 -0.40 7.31 -11.95
N SER A 42 -1.57 7.94 -12.01
CA SER A 42 -1.78 9.20 -11.32
C SER A 42 -1.70 8.99 -9.81
N LEU A 43 -1.52 10.07 -9.06
CA LEU A 43 -1.46 9.97 -7.59
C LEU A 43 -2.72 9.30 -7.04
N SER A 44 -3.89 9.71 -7.49
CA SER A 44 -5.16 9.12 -7.08
C SER A 44 -5.22 7.62 -7.38
N GLN A 45 -4.76 7.23 -8.55
CA GLN A 45 -4.77 5.83 -8.96
C GLN A 45 -3.81 5.00 -8.10
N LYS A 46 -2.66 5.55 -7.74
CA LYS A 46 -1.71 4.87 -6.85
C LYS A 46 -2.33 4.62 -5.47
N ILE A 47 -3.02 5.62 -4.94
CA ILE A 47 -3.68 5.54 -3.64
C ILE A 47 -4.77 4.47 -3.68
N ASP A 48 -5.61 4.50 -4.71
CA ASP A 48 -6.71 3.53 -4.86
C ASP A 48 -6.16 2.11 -5.08
N LYS A 49 -5.10 1.97 -5.85
CA LYS A 49 -4.48 0.66 -6.11
C LYS A 49 -3.93 0.05 -4.83
N ALA A 50 -3.26 0.86 -4.01
CA ALA A 50 -2.72 0.39 -2.74
C ALA A 50 -3.83 -0.11 -1.82
N PHE A 51 -4.96 0.61 -1.77
CA PHE A 51 -6.12 0.18 -0.99
C PHE A 51 -6.65 -1.16 -1.52
N MET A 52 -6.85 -1.25 -2.83
CA MET A 52 -7.42 -2.44 -3.45
C MET A 52 -6.57 -3.69 -3.18
N LEU A 53 -5.24 -3.55 -3.26
CA LEU A 53 -4.33 -4.68 -3.06
C LEU A 53 -4.25 -5.13 -1.60
N THR A 54 -4.56 -4.26 -0.66
CA THR A 54 -4.47 -4.57 0.77
C THR A 54 -5.82 -4.69 1.45
N ASN A 55 -6.92 -4.50 0.72
CA ASN A 55 -8.28 -4.67 1.24
C ASN A 55 -8.87 -5.98 0.69
N SER A 56 -8.23 -7.09 1.02
CA SER A 56 -8.68 -8.41 0.59
C SER A 56 -9.16 -9.20 1.80
N ILE A 57 -10.41 -9.63 1.74
CA ILE A 57 -11.02 -10.40 2.82
C ILE A 57 -10.76 -11.90 2.64
N ASP A 58 -10.79 -12.36 1.39
CA ASP A 58 -10.78 -13.80 1.10
C ASP A 58 -9.37 -14.38 0.99
N ASN A 59 -8.39 -13.57 0.62
CA ASN A 59 -7.01 -14.01 0.45
C ASN A 59 -6.07 -13.11 1.23
N ALA A 60 -5.06 -13.72 1.86
CA ALA A 60 -4.02 -12.95 2.51
C ALA A 60 -3.30 -12.09 1.46
N TRP A 61 -3.33 -10.77 1.65
CA TRP A 61 -2.69 -9.88 0.70
C TRP A 61 -1.16 -10.00 0.71
N GLY A 62 -0.61 -10.64 1.73
CA GLY A 62 0.81 -10.99 1.75
C GLY A 62 1.21 -11.99 0.68
N ASN A 63 0.26 -12.66 0.04
CA ASN A 63 0.54 -13.58 -1.08
C ASN A 63 0.61 -12.86 -2.43
N ASN A 64 0.32 -11.58 -2.47
CA ASN A 64 0.38 -10.80 -3.70
C ASN A 64 1.81 -10.33 -3.95
N ASP A 65 2.32 -10.54 -5.18
CA ASP A 65 3.69 -10.16 -5.53
C ASP A 65 3.93 -8.65 -5.42
N ASP A 66 2.89 -7.85 -5.51
CA ASP A 66 2.98 -6.40 -5.41
C ASP A 66 2.81 -5.89 -3.98
N VAL A 67 2.71 -6.79 -3.00
CA VAL A 67 2.56 -6.43 -1.60
C VAL A 67 3.59 -7.19 -0.77
N HIS A 68 4.32 -6.45 0.07
CA HIS A 68 5.20 -7.04 1.06
C HIS A 68 4.64 -6.71 2.44
N ALA A 69 4.00 -7.70 3.06
CA ALA A 69 3.43 -7.53 4.39
C ALA A 69 4.54 -7.55 5.44
N LEU A 70 4.59 -6.52 6.27
CA LEU A 70 5.56 -6.41 7.35
C LEU A 70 5.02 -7.03 8.64
N TYR A 71 3.70 -7.05 8.78
CA TYR A 71 3.01 -7.61 9.94
C TYR A 71 1.79 -8.41 9.47
N ASN A 72 1.37 -9.36 10.28
CA ASN A 72 0.13 -10.08 10.05
C ASN A 72 -1.03 -9.18 10.49
N SER A 73 -1.53 -8.39 9.55
CA SER A 73 -2.48 -7.32 9.84
C SER A 73 -3.81 -7.56 9.14
N ARG A 74 -4.83 -6.88 9.64
CA ARG A 74 -6.15 -6.87 9.03
C ARG A 74 -6.12 -6.19 7.66
N SER A 75 -7.19 -6.35 6.89
CA SER A 75 -7.36 -5.63 5.64
C SER A 75 -7.39 -4.11 5.89
N THR A 76 -6.82 -3.37 4.93
CA THR A 76 -6.85 -1.92 4.97
C THR A 76 -8.30 -1.44 4.85
N SER A 77 -8.68 -0.46 5.63
CA SER A 77 -10.04 0.04 5.68
C SER A 77 -10.05 1.56 5.81
N VAL A 78 -11.25 2.12 5.77
CA VAL A 78 -11.47 3.55 5.97
C VAL A 78 -10.85 3.98 7.30
N GLY A 79 -10.14 5.10 7.27
CA GLY A 79 -9.39 5.61 8.41
C GLY A 79 -7.92 5.25 8.41
N ASP A 80 -7.55 4.21 7.69
CA ASP A 80 -6.13 3.86 7.51
C ASP A 80 -5.48 4.86 6.55
N LYS A 81 -4.15 4.83 6.49
CA LYS A 81 -3.39 5.81 5.72
C LYS A 81 -2.45 5.13 4.74
N VAL A 82 -2.05 5.88 3.72
CA VAL A 82 -1.03 5.47 2.78
C VAL A 82 -0.02 6.59 2.63
N LYS A 83 1.26 6.24 2.64
CA LYS A 83 2.35 7.19 2.47
C LYS A 83 2.99 6.99 1.11
N ILE A 84 3.09 8.06 0.33
CA ILE A 84 3.72 8.08 -0.99
C ILE A 84 4.78 9.18 -0.98
N GLY A 85 6.07 8.79 -1.05
CA GLY A 85 7.14 9.74 -0.88
C GLY A 85 7.08 10.36 0.51
N ASP A 86 6.99 11.67 0.58
CA ASP A 86 6.86 12.42 1.85
C ASP A 86 5.42 12.89 2.11
N ARG A 87 4.47 12.39 1.33
CA ARG A 87 3.05 12.76 1.44
C ARG A 87 2.25 11.61 2.04
N THR A 88 1.30 11.94 2.91
CA THR A 88 0.44 10.96 3.57
C THR A 88 -1.02 11.27 3.26
N PHE A 89 -1.80 10.23 2.96
CA PHE A 89 -3.22 10.34 2.63
C PHE A 89 -4.00 9.40 3.52
N GLN A 90 -5.20 9.83 3.93
CA GLN A 90 -6.10 9.00 4.72
C GLN A 90 -7.26 8.54 3.86
N TYR A 91 -7.62 7.25 3.96
CA TYR A 91 -8.76 6.70 3.25
C TYR A 91 -10.07 7.12 3.92
N LEU A 92 -11.00 7.58 3.10
CA LEU A 92 -12.33 7.99 3.54
C LEU A 92 -13.37 7.02 2.97
N ASP A 93 -14.63 7.20 3.38
CA ASP A 93 -15.75 6.43 2.80
C ASP A 93 -15.81 6.59 1.28
N PHE A 94 -15.48 7.77 0.79
CA PHE A 94 -15.42 8.08 -0.63
C PHE A 94 -14.08 8.74 -0.93
N GLY A 95 -13.14 7.95 -1.46
CA GLY A 95 -11.84 8.47 -1.85
C GLY A 95 -10.88 8.63 -0.68
N HIS A 96 -10.13 9.71 -0.69
CA HIS A 96 -9.05 9.95 0.26
C HIS A 96 -8.81 11.44 0.43
N THR A 97 -8.11 11.80 1.50
CA THR A 97 -7.71 13.19 1.75
C THR A 97 -6.25 13.22 2.18
N GLU A 98 -5.53 14.25 1.76
CA GLU A 98 -4.13 14.42 2.17
C GLU A 98 -4.07 14.96 3.59
N ILE A 99 -3.18 14.39 4.39
CA ILE A 99 -2.94 14.81 5.77
C ILE A 99 -1.66 15.64 5.78
N LYS A 100 -1.78 16.86 6.26
CA LYS A 100 -0.65 17.80 6.33
C LYS A 100 -0.19 18.04 7.75
#